data_4ceab796e1b2f45254bf3a86d9a6d6d7
#
_entry.id   4ceab796e1b2f45254bf3a86d9a6d6d7
#
_cell.length_a   1.000
_cell.length_b   1.000
_cell.length_c   1.000
_cell.angle_alpha   90.00
_cell.angle_beta   90.00
_cell.angle_gamma   90.00
#
_symmetry.space_group_name_H-M   'P 1'
#
loop_
_entity.id
_entity.type
_entity.pdbx_description
1 polymer ?
#
loop_
_entity_poly.entity_id
_entity_poly.type
_entity_poly.pdbx_seq_one_letter_code
_entity_poly.pdbx_strand_id
1 'polypeptide(L)'
;MTSTAWNEQELAELDARYEVRIASVRKDGTFTSGRIIWAVRLDDEVYVRSVNGRDSAWFRGTRARNEGRIEVGGLTKDVAFVDVDASDEIEDRIDRAYASKYRDYAKSIVDHINSPEARAATIRLVPR
;
A
#
# COMPACT_ATOMS: atom_id res chain seq x y z
N MET A 1 -10.65 10.66 19.78
CA MET A 1 -10.20 11.37 18.57
C MET A 1 -9.50 10.41 17.64
N THR A 2 -9.94 10.34 16.40
CA THR A 2 -9.33 9.42 15.42
C THR A 2 -8.03 10.02 14.90
N SER A 3 -6.94 9.27 15.02
CA SER A 3 -5.65 9.72 14.50
C SER A 3 -5.56 9.41 13.00
N THR A 4 -5.12 10.39 12.21
CA THR A 4 -4.82 10.23 10.79
C THR A 4 -3.34 9.93 10.55
N ALA A 5 -2.57 9.75 11.61
CA ALA A 5 -1.16 9.40 11.54
C ALA A 5 -0.94 8.00 12.11
N TRP A 6 0.02 7.28 11.53
CA TRP A 6 0.46 6.00 12.07
C TRP A 6 1.27 6.23 13.35
N ASN A 7 1.09 5.38 14.36
CA ASN A 7 2.00 5.40 15.50
C ASN A 7 3.21 4.50 15.22
N GLU A 8 4.23 4.60 16.05
CA GLU A 8 5.48 3.86 15.83
C GLU A 8 5.29 2.34 15.89
N GLN A 9 4.41 1.85 16.75
CA GLN A 9 4.13 0.42 16.85
C GLN A 9 3.47 -0.11 15.58
N GLU A 10 2.53 0.63 15.01
CA GLU A 10 1.87 0.29 13.75
C GLU A 10 2.86 0.28 12.60
N LEU A 11 3.69 1.32 12.51
CA LEU A 11 4.73 1.43 11.49
C LEU A 11 5.74 0.29 11.57
N ALA A 12 6.16 -0.08 12.78
CA ALA A 12 7.09 -1.17 12.98
C ALA A 12 6.49 -2.51 12.54
N GLU A 13 5.21 -2.74 12.82
CA GLU A 13 4.52 -3.95 12.39
C GLU A 13 4.42 -4.03 10.87
N LEU A 14 4.04 -2.93 10.23
CA LEU A 14 3.96 -2.86 8.77
C LEU A 14 5.32 -3.07 8.11
N ASP A 15 6.38 -2.51 8.68
CA ASP A 15 7.73 -2.64 8.15
C ASP A 15 8.31 -4.04 8.31
N ALA A 16 7.92 -4.74 9.39
CA ALA A 16 8.42 -6.07 9.70
C ALA A 16 7.75 -7.18 8.88
N ARG A 17 6.59 -6.95 8.29
CA ARG A 17 5.81 -7.97 7.58
C ARG A 17 5.94 -7.80 6.08
N TYR A 18 6.20 -8.91 5.38
CA TYR A 18 6.31 -8.90 3.92
C TYR A 18 4.95 -8.80 3.23
N GLU A 19 3.89 -9.33 3.86
CA GLU A 19 2.57 -9.39 3.26
C GLU A 19 1.56 -8.65 4.10
N VAL A 20 0.74 -7.84 3.43
CA VAL A 20 -0.35 -7.07 4.04
C VAL A 20 -1.61 -7.41 3.28
N ARG A 21 -2.69 -7.70 4.01
CA ARG A 21 -4.00 -7.92 3.40
C ARG A 21 -4.72 -6.59 3.30
N ILE A 22 -5.19 -6.27 2.10
CA ILE A 22 -5.92 -5.02 1.84
C ILE A 22 -7.31 -5.32 1.30
N ALA A 23 -8.33 -4.63 1.81
CA ALA A 23 -9.69 -4.69 1.30
C ALA A 23 -10.19 -3.28 1.06
N SER A 24 -11.03 -3.11 0.03
CA SER A 24 -11.63 -1.82 -0.30
C SER A 24 -13.09 -1.80 0.14
N VAL A 25 -13.63 -0.60 0.37
CA VAL A 25 -15.05 -0.41 0.64
C VAL A 25 -15.76 -0.18 -0.69
N ARG A 26 -16.78 -1.01 -0.97
CA ARG A 26 -17.61 -0.86 -2.17
C ARG A 26 -18.57 0.33 -2.02
N LYS A 27 -19.18 0.74 -3.10
CA LYS A 27 -20.15 1.84 -3.10
C LYS A 27 -21.29 1.62 -2.12
N ASP A 28 -21.68 0.36 -1.89
CA ASP A 28 -22.75 0.00 -0.95
C ASP A 28 -22.29 -0.08 0.51
N GLY A 29 -21.01 0.18 0.78
CA GLY A 29 -20.46 0.16 2.13
C GLY A 29 -19.89 -1.18 2.58
N THR A 30 -20.01 -2.24 1.79
CA THR A 30 -19.44 -3.54 2.12
C THR A 30 -17.97 -3.63 1.71
N PHE A 31 -17.22 -4.53 2.35
CA PHE A 31 -15.82 -4.75 1.99
C PHE A 31 -15.68 -5.74 0.85
N THR A 32 -14.68 -5.52 -0.01
CA THR A 32 -14.26 -6.52 -0.99
C THR A 32 -13.56 -7.68 -0.27
N SER A 33 -13.40 -8.81 -0.96
CA SER A 33 -12.52 -9.88 -0.48
C SER A 33 -11.09 -9.36 -0.49
N GLY A 34 -10.37 -9.46 0.58
CA GLY A 34 -9.03 -8.89 0.67
C GLY A 34 -8.03 -9.49 -0.32
N ARG A 35 -6.99 -8.75 -0.62
CA ARG A 35 -5.84 -9.16 -1.43
C ARG A 35 -4.57 -9.05 -0.61
N ILE A 36 -3.64 -9.98 -0.84
CA ILE A 36 -2.30 -9.89 -0.25
C ILE A 36 -1.45 -9.03 -1.18
N ILE A 37 -0.85 -8.00 -0.62
CA ILE A 37 0.02 -7.07 -1.35
C ILE A 37 1.28 -6.78 -0.56
N TRP A 38 2.23 -6.11 -1.20
CA TRP A 38 3.45 -5.64 -0.58
C TRP A 38 3.30 -4.16 -0.21
N ALA A 39 3.70 -3.82 1.02
CA ALA A 39 3.67 -2.46 1.52
C ALA A 39 5.05 -2.05 2.02
N VAL A 40 5.35 -0.76 1.94
CA VAL A 40 6.61 -0.21 2.46
C VAL A 40 6.34 0.98 3.34
N ARG A 41 7.19 1.14 4.36
CA ARG A 41 7.26 2.32 5.19
C ARG A 41 8.31 3.27 4.60
N LEU A 42 7.95 4.54 4.52
CA LEU A 42 8.89 5.61 4.16
C LEU A 42 8.68 6.75 5.14
N ASP A 43 9.64 6.94 6.05
CA ASP A 43 9.49 7.84 7.21
C ASP A 43 8.27 7.42 8.03
N ASP A 44 7.27 8.27 8.19
CA ASP A 44 6.06 8.00 8.96
C ASP A 44 4.86 7.66 8.07
N GLU A 45 5.10 7.39 6.79
CA GLU A 45 4.06 7.08 5.81
C GLU A 45 4.16 5.65 5.32
N VAL A 46 3.04 5.11 4.87
CA VAL A 46 2.96 3.76 4.31
C VAL A 46 2.45 3.83 2.88
N TYR A 47 3.12 3.13 1.98
CA TYR A 47 2.79 3.11 0.55
C TYR A 47 2.58 1.69 0.06
N VAL A 48 1.66 1.55 -0.87
CA VAL A 48 1.42 0.30 -1.60
C VAL A 48 1.37 0.60 -3.10
N ARG A 49 1.63 -0.42 -3.91
CA ARG A 49 1.57 -0.33 -5.36
C ARG A 49 0.81 -1.50 -5.94
N SER A 50 0.03 -1.26 -6.99
CA SER A 50 -0.53 -2.33 -7.80
C SER A 50 0.54 -2.76 -8.80
N VAL A 51 1.03 -3.99 -8.68
CA VAL A 51 2.09 -4.52 -9.53
C VAL A 51 1.66 -4.56 -11.01
N ASN A 52 0.38 -4.76 -11.27
CA ASN A 52 -0.19 -4.79 -12.62
C ASN A 52 -0.77 -3.44 -13.06
N GLY A 53 -0.48 -2.38 -12.30
CA GLY A 53 -0.86 -1.03 -12.65
C GLY A 53 -2.28 -0.66 -12.28
N ARG A 54 -2.77 0.40 -12.89
CA ARG A 54 -4.08 1.00 -12.57
C ARG A 54 -5.26 0.16 -13.07
N ASP A 55 -5.03 -0.82 -13.93
CA ASP A 55 -6.08 -1.66 -14.50
C ASP A 55 -6.38 -2.90 -13.67
N SER A 56 -5.61 -3.20 -12.62
CA SER A 56 -5.90 -4.35 -11.77
C SER A 56 -7.24 -4.15 -11.04
N ALA A 57 -7.93 -5.27 -10.80
CA ALA A 57 -9.26 -5.22 -10.18
C ALA A 57 -9.21 -4.59 -8.79
N TRP A 58 -8.21 -4.94 -7.97
CA TRP A 58 -8.15 -4.40 -6.62
C TRP A 58 -7.83 -2.89 -6.62
N PHE A 59 -6.99 -2.42 -7.55
CA PHE A 59 -6.68 -1.00 -7.65
C PHE A 59 -7.93 -0.21 -8.06
N ARG A 60 -8.66 -0.70 -9.07
CA ARG A 60 -9.92 -0.07 -9.48
C ARG A 60 -10.93 -0.05 -8.33
N GLY A 61 -10.95 -1.10 -7.52
CA GLY A 61 -11.82 -1.19 -6.35
C GLY A 61 -11.54 -0.09 -5.32
N THR A 62 -10.29 0.35 -5.18
CA THR A 62 -9.96 1.44 -4.24
C THR A 62 -10.62 2.76 -4.62
N ARG A 63 -10.98 2.92 -5.90
CA ARG A 63 -11.54 4.17 -6.42
C ARG A 63 -13.02 4.35 -6.09
N ALA A 64 -13.72 3.30 -5.67
CA ALA A 64 -15.15 3.36 -5.39
C ALA A 64 -15.45 4.40 -4.29
N ARG A 65 -14.71 4.36 -3.17
CA ARG A 65 -14.89 5.29 -2.06
C ARG A 65 -13.57 5.84 -1.50
N ASN A 66 -12.44 5.41 -2.04
CA ASN A 66 -11.10 5.74 -1.55
C ASN A 66 -10.90 5.38 -0.07
N GLU A 67 -11.54 4.31 0.37
CA GLU A 67 -11.51 3.83 1.74
C GLU A 67 -11.34 2.33 1.77
N GLY A 68 -10.70 1.82 2.82
CA GLY A 68 -10.56 0.40 2.99
C GLY A 68 -10.05 0.02 4.37
N ARG A 69 -9.53 -1.19 4.44
CA ARG A 69 -8.99 -1.75 5.68
C ARG A 69 -7.76 -2.57 5.35
N ILE A 70 -6.76 -2.49 6.21
CA ILE A 70 -5.60 -3.37 6.12
C ILE A 70 -5.56 -4.29 7.34
N GLU A 71 -5.01 -5.50 7.12
CA GLU A 71 -4.70 -6.45 8.18
C GLU A 71 -3.24 -6.87 8.01
N VAL A 72 -2.48 -6.75 9.07
CA VAL A 72 -1.07 -7.13 9.08
C VAL A 72 -0.71 -7.66 10.46
N GLY A 73 -0.29 -8.92 10.53
CA GLY A 73 -0.07 -9.57 11.81
C GLY A 73 -1.35 -9.53 12.65
N GLY A 74 -1.27 -9.01 13.86
CA GLY A 74 -2.45 -8.83 14.73
C GLY A 74 -3.12 -7.47 14.61
N LEU A 75 -2.66 -6.64 13.67
CA LEU A 75 -3.17 -5.29 13.47
C LEU A 75 -4.25 -5.26 12.39
N THR A 76 -5.39 -4.66 12.72
CA THR A 76 -6.45 -4.32 11.75
C THR A 76 -6.69 -2.82 11.82
N LYS A 77 -6.66 -2.14 10.69
CA LYS A 77 -6.76 -0.68 10.66
C LYS A 77 -7.58 -0.21 9.46
N ASP A 78 -8.54 0.66 9.69
CA ASP A 78 -9.26 1.35 8.62
C ASP A 78 -8.36 2.44 8.06
N VAL A 79 -8.37 2.59 6.73
CA VAL A 79 -7.48 3.52 6.03
C VAL A 79 -8.24 4.25 4.92
N ALA A 80 -7.73 5.43 4.58
CA ALA A 80 -8.07 6.12 3.35
C ALA A 80 -6.99 5.83 2.31
N PHE A 81 -7.39 5.72 1.06
CA PHE A 81 -6.49 5.55 -0.07
C PHE A 81 -6.26 6.91 -0.72
N VAL A 82 -5.04 7.40 -0.64
CA VAL A 82 -4.68 8.73 -1.15
C VAL A 82 -3.71 8.56 -2.32
N ASP A 83 -4.03 9.16 -3.47
CA ASP A 83 -3.12 9.15 -4.60
C ASP A 83 -1.83 9.86 -4.25
N VAL A 84 -0.72 9.26 -4.68
CA VAL A 84 0.58 9.89 -4.55
C VAL A 84 0.75 10.84 -5.74
N ASP A 85 1.01 12.11 -5.40
CA ASP A 85 1.36 13.09 -6.40
C ASP A 85 2.75 12.73 -6.92
N ALA A 86 2.80 12.26 -8.16
CA ALA A 86 3.97 11.57 -8.70
C ALA A 86 5.11 12.54 -8.99
N SER A 87 5.85 12.92 -7.96
CA SER A 87 7.17 13.49 -8.17
C SER A 87 8.16 12.34 -8.33
N ASP A 88 9.10 12.46 -9.23
CA ASP A 88 10.12 11.44 -9.46
C ASP A 88 10.90 11.13 -8.19
N GLU A 89 11.11 12.13 -7.34
CA GLU A 89 11.83 11.96 -6.09
C GLU A 89 11.15 11.00 -5.14
N ILE A 90 9.84 11.17 -4.89
CA ILE A 90 9.10 10.28 -3.98
C ILE A 90 8.98 8.87 -4.57
N GLU A 91 8.74 8.76 -5.85
CA GLU A 91 8.67 7.47 -6.53
C GLU A 91 10.00 6.72 -6.46
N ASP A 92 11.13 7.42 -6.66
CA ASP A 92 12.46 6.83 -6.53
C ASP A 92 12.74 6.35 -5.10
N ARG A 93 12.30 7.10 -4.09
CA ARG A 93 12.44 6.69 -2.69
C ARG A 93 11.60 5.45 -2.38
N ILE A 94 10.40 5.36 -2.93
CA ILE A 94 9.54 4.20 -2.78
C ILE A 94 10.17 2.99 -3.46
N ASP A 95 10.74 3.16 -4.67
CA ASP A 95 11.47 2.10 -5.36
C ASP A 95 12.59 1.53 -4.48
N ARG A 96 13.38 2.39 -3.87
CA ARG A 96 14.47 1.97 -2.98
C ARG A 96 13.95 1.26 -1.74
N ALA A 97 12.82 1.71 -1.19
CA ALA A 97 12.19 1.07 -0.03
C ALA A 97 11.75 -0.35 -0.36
N TYR A 98 11.14 -0.56 -1.54
CA TYR A 98 10.77 -1.90 -2.00
C TYR A 98 12.01 -2.78 -2.22
N ALA A 99 13.03 -2.26 -2.87
CA ALA A 99 14.25 -3.01 -3.13
C ALA A 99 14.95 -3.43 -1.84
N SER A 100 14.94 -2.58 -0.82
CA SER A 100 15.54 -2.86 0.47
C SER A 100 14.73 -3.88 1.28
N LYS A 101 13.44 -3.65 1.41
CA LYS A 101 12.57 -4.52 2.21
C LYS A 101 12.45 -5.92 1.63
N TYR A 102 12.36 -6.03 0.32
CA TYR A 102 12.12 -7.30 -0.38
C TYR A 102 13.37 -7.84 -1.07
N ARG A 103 14.55 -7.48 -0.55
CA ARG A 103 15.84 -7.87 -1.14
C ARG A 103 16.08 -9.37 -1.24
N ASP A 104 15.38 -10.16 -0.40
CA ASP A 104 15.51 -11.62 -0.40
C ASP A 104 14.62 -12.30 -1.46
N TYR A 105 13.79 -11.53 -2.14
CA TYR A 105 12.95 -12.03 -3.24
C TYR A 105 13.71 -11.95 -4.55
N ALA A 106 13.24 -12.68 -5.55
CA ALA A 106 13.85 -12.65 -6.88
C ALA A 106 13.84 -11.23 -7.44
N LYS A 107 14.95 -10.82 -8.05
CA LYS A 107 15.10 -9.48 -8.59
C LYS A 107 13.99 -9.13 -9.60
N SER A 108 13.57 -10.10 -10.42
CA SER A 108 12.51 -9.88 -11.41
C SER A 108 11.17 -9.50 -10.75
N ILE A 109 10.88 -10.06 -9.58
CA ILE A 109 9.65 -9.73 -8.84
C ILE A 109 9.73 -8.30 -8.28
N VAL A 110 10.88 -7.95 -7.71
CA VAL A 110 11.10 -6.60 -7.17
C VAL A 110 11.10 -5.57 -8.30
N ASP A 111 11.71 -5.88 -9.42
CA ASP A 111 11.71 -4.98 -10.59
C ASP A 111 10.28 -4.74 -11.10
N HIS A 112 9.41 -5.74 -11.00
CA HIS A 112 8.02 -5.60 -11.44
C HIS A 112 7.23 -4.60 -10.56
N ILE A 113 7.41 -4.65 -9.23
CA ILE A 113 6.76 -3.68 -8.32
C ILE A 113 7.33 -2.27 -8.51
N ASN A 114 8.53 -2.15 -9.07
CA ASN A 114 9.18 -0.88 -9.37
C ASN A 114 9.06 -0.48 -10.84
N SER A 115 8.24 -1.18 -11.62
CA SER A 115 8.01 -0.89 -13.03
C SER A 115 7.26 0.44 -13.21
N PRO A 116 7.31 1.06 -14.40
CA PRO A 116 6.52 2.26 -14.66
C PRO A 116 5.03 2.08 -14.42
N GLU A 117 4.47 0.91 -14.73
CA GLU A 117 3.06 0.60 -14.49
C GLU A 117 2.74 0.62 -12.99
N ALA A 118 3.58 -0.04 -12.18
CA ALA A 118 3.38 -0.09 -10.74
C ALA A 118 3.57 1.29 -10.10
N ARG A 119 4.56 2.06 -10.56
CA ARG A 119 4.79 3.43 -10.08
C ARG A 119 3.56 4.31 -10.32
N ALA A 120 2.90 4.17 -11.46
CA ALA A 120 1.68 4.92 -11.77
C ALA A 120 0.50 4.53 -10.88
N ALA A 121 0.58 3.40 -10.18
CA ALA A 121 -0.46 2.89 -9.30
C ALA A 121 -0.01 2.87 -7.83
N THR A 122 0.70 3.90 -7.40
CA THR A 122 1.14 4.08 -6.03
C THR A 122 0.04 4.75 -5.21
N ILE A 123 -0.23 4.19 -4.02
CA ILE A 123 -1.24 4.71 -3.09
C ILE A 123 -0.57 4.91 -1.74
N ARG A 124 -0.85 6.03 -1.09
CA ARG A 124 -0.51 6.25 0.30
C ARG A 124 -1.68 5.81 1.17
N LEU A 125 -1.39 4.98 2.18
CA LEU A 125 -2.39 4.53 3.15
C LEU A 125 -2.40 5.48 4.34
N VAL A 126 -3.54 6.12 4.58
CA VAL A 126 -3.70 7.08 5.68
C VAL A 126 -4.67 6.51 6.70
N PRO A 127 -4.28 6.37 7.98
CA PRO A 127 -5.19 5.85 9.02
C PRO A 127 -6.44 6.71 9.17
N ARG A 128 -7.53 6.05 9.50
CA ARG A 128 -8.81 6.72 9.72
C ARG A 128 -9.30 6.53 11.13
#